data_8b098233a95309d2d95df8d93249604e
#
_entry.id   8b098233a95309d2d95df8d93249604e
#
_cell.length_a   1.000
_cell.length_b   1.000
_cell.length_c   1.000
_cell.angle_alpha   90.00
_cell.angle_beta   90.00
_cell.angle_gamma   90.00
#
_symmetry.space_group_name_H-M   'P 1'
#
loop_
_entity.id
_entity.type
_entity.pdbx_description
1 polymer ?
#
loop_
_entity_poly.entity_id
_entity_poly.type
_entity_poly.pdbx_seq_one_letter_code
_entity_poly.pdbx_strand_id
1 'polypeptide(L)'
;MTAATTPKSKPTAAALSPARTKLCLALLVLLGFSLGCSEFVVIGIESDLATELGISLATAGQLISVFALVYAIATPVLALGTGRFRRYQLLVCYSIIFVLGNLVMALAPNFQALFISRIVLGSVSGALLAVGVTYIPELLSPQQTSLAISVVYGAFSVAMVFVTSIGKFVADTLDWHVAMYGTLTFAVLICGAL
;
A
#
# COMPACT_ATOMS: atom_id res chain seq x y z
N MET A 1 20.35 48.53 17.35
CA MET A 1 20.29 48.16 15.92
C MET A 1 20.45 46.64 15.85
N THR A 2 19.34 45.93 15.82
CA THR A 2 19.31 44.45 15.78
C THR A 2 19.15 44.02 14.33
N ALA A 3 20.18 43.42 13.77
CA ALA A 3 20.16 42.92 12.40
C ALA A 3 19.15 41.74 12.29
N ALA A 4 18.11 41.95 11.50
CA ALA A 4 17.17 40.89 11.13
C ALA A 4 17.88 39.91 10.22
N THR A 5 18.08 38.68 10.73
CA THR A 5 18.57 37.56 9.93
C THR A 5 17.44 37.11 8.99
N THR A 6 17.59 37.40 7.70
CA THR A 6 16.77 36.90 6.62
C THR A 6 16.84 35.34 6.62
N PRO A 7 15.68 34.64 6.62
CA PRO A 7 15.72 33.18 6.52
C PRO A 7 16.28 32.78 5.16
N LYS A 8 17.35 31.97 5.16
CA LYS A 8 17.93 31.35 3.97
C LYS A 8 16.83 30.57 3.25
N SER A 9 16.47 31.01 2.04
CA SER A 9 15.62 30.25 1.13
C SER A 9 16.24 28.87 0.90
N LYS A 10 15.50 27.80 1.19
CA LYS A 10 15.88 26.44 0.79
C LYS A 10 16.13 26.44 -0.72
N PRO A 11 17.19 25.75 -1.20
CA PRO A 11 17.41 25.59 -2.64
C PRO A 11 16.15 24.94 -3.25
N THR A 12 15.54 25.65 -4.17
CA THR A 12 14.40 25.16 -4.96
C THR A 12 14.88 23.94 -5.71
N ALA A 13 14.43 22.76 -5.31
CA ALA A 13 14.60 21.55 -6.12
C ALA A 13 14.11 21.88 -7.54
N ALA A 14 14.87 21.51 -8.57
CA ALA A 14 14.52 21.80 -9.95
C ALA A 14 13.07 21.39 -10.19
N ALA A 15 12.19 22.37 -10.44
CA ALA A 15 10.77 22.15 -10.56
C ALA A 15 10.53 21.12 -11.69
N LEU A 16 9.97 19.98 -11.32
CA LEU A 16 9.57 18.97 -12.32
C LEU A 16 8.61 19.61 -13.33
N SER A 17 8.67 19.16 -14.58
CA SER A 17 7.68 19.61 -15.56
C SER A 17 6.26 19.28 -15.07
N PRO A 18 5.25 20.09 -15.40
CA PRO A 18 3.86 19.86 -14.95
C PRO A 18 3.34 18.46 -15.28
N ALA A 19 3.79 17.88 -16.39
CA ALA A 19 3.43 16.52 -16.79
C ALA A 19 4.04 15.46 -15.84
N ARG A 20 5.30 15.62 -15.45
CA ARG A 20 5.96 14.71 -14.50
C ARG A 20 5.34 14.80 -13.11
N THR A 21 5.00 16.00 -12.64
CA THR A 21 4.31 16.21 -11.37
C THR A 21 2.97 15.47 -11.35
N LYS A 22 2.17 15.61 -12.41
CA LYS A 22 0.88 14.89 -12.54
C LYS A 22 1.08 13.37 -12.56
N LEU A 23 2.10 12.89 -13.27
CA LEU A 23 2.41 11.45 -13.31
C LEU A 23 2.80 10.91 -11.92
N CYS A 24 3.70 11.59 -11.21
CA CYS A 24 4.08 11.20 -9.84
C CYS A 24 2.86 11.15 -8.90
N LEU A 25 1.99 12.16 -8.96
CA LEU A 25 0.77 12.19 -8.15
C LEU A 25 -0.19 11.04 -8.52
N ALA A 26 -0.37 10.77 -9.81
CA ALA A 26 -1.19 9.65 -10.27
C ALA A 26 -0.63 8.30 -9.77
N LEU A 27 0.70 8.10 -9.84
CA LEU A 27 1.35 6.89 -9.31
C LEU A 27 1.17 6.75 -7.80
N LEU A 28 1.24 7.84 -7.03
CA LEU A 28 1.00 7.80 -5.59
C LEU A 28 -0.48 7.48 -5.25
N VAL A 29 -1.43 7.99 -6.02
CA VAL A 29 -2.85 7.64 -5.88
C VAL A 29 -3.08 6.16 -6.20
N LEU A 30 -2.49 5.67 -7.29
CA LEU A 30 -2.55 4.26 -7.68
C LEU A 30 -1.83 3.37 -6.68
N LEU A 31 -0.74 3.83 -6.05
CA LEU A 31 -0.10 3.12 -4.96
C LEU A 31 -1.05 2.96 -3.76
N GLY A 32 -1.71 4.03 -3.34
CA GLY A 32 -2.72 3.97 -2.27
C GLY A 32 -3.83 2.97 -2.60
N PHE A 33 -4.35 3.02 -3.82
CA PHE A 33 -5.35 2.05 -4.30
C PHE A 33 -4.82 0.61 -4.30
N SER A 34 -3.58 0.38 -4.78
CA SER A 34 -2.94 -0.95 -4.82
C SER A 34 -2.76 -1.55 -3.42
N LEU A 35 -2.34 -0.72 -2.45
CA LEU A 35 -2.22 -1.12 -1.05
C LEU A 35 -3.57 -1.53 -0.49
N GLY A 36 -4.62 -0.74 -0.75
CA GLY A 36 -5.99 -1.09 -0.37
C GLY A 36 -6.48 -2.38 -1.03
N CYS A 37 -6.18 -2.60 -2.32
CA CYS A 37 -6.50 -3.85 -3.00
C CYS A 37 -5.89 -5.07 -2.29
N SER A 38 -4.61 -5.01 -1.98
CA SER A 38 -3.90 -6.10 -1.30
C SER A 38 -4.41 -6.35 0.13
N GLU A 39 -4.82 -5.29 0.84
CA GLU A 39 -5.36 -5.41 2.19
C GLU A 39 -6.74 -6.03 2.21
N PHE A 40 -7.65 -5.51 1.38
CA PHE A 40 -9.08 -5.80 1.47
C PHE A 40 -9.55 -6.99 0.62
N VAL A 41 -8.74 -7.50 -0.32
CA VAL A 41 -9.12 -8.66 -1.15
C VAL A 41 -9.51 -9.87 -0.30
N VAL A 42 -8.79 -10.14 0.78
CA VAL A 42 -9.05 -11.29 1.66
C VAL A 42 -10.42 -11.19 2.35
N ILE A 43 -10.90 -9.98 2.64
CA ILE A 43 -12.23 -9.78 3.21
C ILE A 43 -13.32 -10.24 2.21
N GLY A 44 -13.13 -9.97 0.92
CA GLY A 44 -14.07 -10.38 -0.12
C GLY A 44 -14.12 -11.88 -0.35
N ILE A 45 -13.03 -12.59 -0.14
CA ILE A 45 -12.89 -14.03 -0.44
C ILE A 45 -12.82 -14.92 0.81
N GLU A 46 -13.03 -14.37 2.01
CA GLU A 46 -12.83 -15.06 3.29
C GLU A 46 -13.66 -16.35 3.40
N SER A 47 -14.93 -16.32 2.95
CA SER A 47 -15.82 -17.47 2.98
C SER A 47 -15.40 -18.60 2.05
N ASP A 48 -14.93 -18.24 0.85
CA ASP A 48 -14.50 -19.20 -0.17
C ASP A 48 -13.20 -19.88 0.26
N LEU A 49 -12.28 -19.08 0.78
CA LEU A 49 -11.02 -19.53 1.35
C LEU A 49 -11.22 -20.46 2.55
N ALA A 50 -12.16 -20.14 3.46
CA ALA A 50 -12.50 -20.99 4.59
C ALA A 50 -13.04 -22.35 4.12
N THR A 51 -13.91 -22.35 3.11
CA THR A 51 -14.51 -23.55 2.55
C THR A 51 -13.47 -24.44 1.87
N GLU A 52 -12.63 -23.88 1.02
CA GLU A 52 -11.64 -24.64 0.25
C GLU A 52 -10.51 -25.21 1.12
N LEU A 53 -10.04 -24.41 2.10
CA LEU A 53 -9.00 -24.88 3.03
C LEU A 53 -9.54 -25.77 4.16
N GLY A 54 -10.87 -25.98 4.24
CA GLY A 54 -11.50 -26.80 5.28
C GLY A 54 -11.31 -26.24 6.69
N ILE A 55 -11.23 -24.90 6.83
CA ILE A 55 -11.04 -24.20 8.11
C ILE A 55 -12.30 -23.45 8.52
N SER A 56 -12.41 -23.06 9.79
CA SER A 56 -13.51 -22.23 10.24
C SER A 56 -13.39 -20.79 9.71
N LEU A 57 -14.53 -20.11 9.53
CA LEU A 57 -14.57 -18.69 9.17
C LEU A 57 -13.79 -17.83 10.19
N ALA A 58 -13.87 -18.18 11.48
CA ALA A 58 -13.10 -17.53 12.53
C ALA A 58 -11.57 -17.69 12.34
N THR A 59 -11.13 -18.85 11.82
CA THR A 59 -9.71 -19.07 11.50
C THR A 59 -9.30 -18.25 10.28
N ALA A 60 -10.14 -18.19 9.24
CA ALA A 60 -9.89 -17.35 8.08
C ALA A 60 -9.79 -15.86 8.46
N GLY A 61 -10.64 -15.37 9.36
CA GLY A 61 -10.61 -14.01 9.89
C GLY A 61 -9.31 -13.64 10.63
N GLN A 62 -8.53 -14.62 11.08
CA GLN A 62 -7.20 -14.36 11.67
C GLN A 62 -6.23 -13.75 10.64
N LEU A 63 -6.43 -14.02 9.33
CA LEU A 63 -5.63 -13.39 8.27
C LEU A 63 -5.81 -11.87 8.23
N ILE A 64 -7.02 -11.40 8.52
CA ILE A 64 -7.34 -9.97 8.59
C ILE A 64 -6.75 -9.39 9.89
N SER A 65 -6.97 -10.08 11.01
CA SER A 65 -6.52 -9.62 12.33
C SER A 65 -5.00 -9.53 12.42
N VAL A 66 -4.26 -10.54 11.92
CA VAL A 66 -2.79 -10.52 11.96
C VAL A 66 -2.22 -9.41 11.08
N PHE A 67 -2.79 -9.17 9.90
CA PHE A 67 -2.40 -8.06 9.05
C PHE A 67 -2.57 -6.73 9.79
N ALA A 68 -3.76 -6.48 10.35
CA ALA A 68 -4.06 -5.23 11.06
C ALA A 68 -3.14 -5.02 12.28
N LEU A 69 -2.88 -6.07 13.06
CA LEU A 69 -1.99 -6.01 14.22
C LEU A 69 -0.55 -5.66 13.81
N VAL A 70 -0.03 -6.38 12.81
CA VAL A 70 1.34 -6.14 12.31
C VAL A 70 1.44 -4.76 11.68
N TYR A 71 0.46 -4.34 10.89
CA TYR A 71 0.38 -3.00 10.30
C TYR A 71 0.43 -1.91 11.37
N ALA A 72 -0.35 -2.05 12.43
CA ALA A 72 -0.42 -1.07 13.52
C ALA A 72 0.91 -0.92 14.27
N ILE A 73 1.65 -2.02 14.45
CA ILE A 73 2.94 -2.02 15.15
C ILE A 73 4.08 -1.62 14.21
N ALA A 74 4.14 -2.23 13.03
CA ALA A 74 5.26 -2.05 12.11
C ALA A 74 5.31 -0.65 11.50
N THR A 75 4.16 -0.04 11.20
CA THR A 75 4.12 1.28 10.58
C THR A 75 4.86 2.35 11.39
N PRO A 76 4.58 2.59 12.67
CA PRO A 76 5.32 3.57 13.46
C PRO A 76 6.78 3.14 13.70
N VAL A 77 7.05 1.85 13.92
CA VAL A 77 8.41 1.34 14.13
C VAL A 77 9.29 1.60 12.91
N LEU A 78 8.78 1.30 11.71
CA LEU A 78 9.52 1.54 10.47
C LEU A 78 9.62 3.03 10.14
N ALA A 79 8.56 3.81 10.36
CA ALA A 79 8.59 5.26 10.14
C ALA A 79 9.66 5.95 11.00
N LEU A 80 9.81 5.55 12.26
CA LEU A 80 10.81 6.10 13.17
C LEU A 80 12.21 5.50 12.94
N GLY A 81 12.29 4.18 12.75
CA GLY A 81 13.55 3.45 12.65
C GLY A 81 14.31 3.70 11.33
N THR A 82 13.58 3.96 10.27
CA THR A 82 14.18 4.11 8.92
C THR A 82 14.40 5.56 8.48
N GLY A 83 14.11 6.53 9.33
CA GLY A 83 14.26 7.97 9.02
C GLY A 83 15.67 8.42 8.63
N ARG A 84 16.71 7.58 8.86
CA ARG A 84 18.10 7.79 8.47
C ARG A 84 18.39 7.45 7.01
N PHE A 85 17.57 6.64 6.38
CA PHE A 85 17.78 6.19 5.00
C PHE A 85 17.18 7.19 3.99
N ARG A 86 17.68 7.13 2.76
CA ARG A 86 17.13 7.93 1.67
C ARG A 86 15.71 7.44 1.34
N ARG A 87 14.75 8.35 1.26
CA ARG A 87 13.34 8.04 0.98
C ARG A 87 13.15 7.14 -0.25
N TYR A 88 13.92 7.39 -1.33
CA TYR A 88 13.88 6.55 -2.53
C TYR A 88 14.28 5.10 -2.24
N GLN A 89 15.34 4.87 -1.46
CA GLN A 89 15.77 3.52 -1.10
C GLN A 89 14.69 2.78 -0.29
N LEU A 90 14.03 3.50 0.62
CA LEU A 90 12.91 2.96 1.41
C LEU A 90 11.72 2.63 0.51
N LEU A 91 11.36 3.54 -0.41
CA LEU A 91 10.27 3.32 -1.35
C LEU A 91 10.50 2.05 -2.18
N VAL A 92 11.70 1.91 -2.76
CA VAL A 92 12.06 0.72 -3.56
C VAL A 92 12.09 -0.53 -2.70
N CYS A 93 12.72 -0.49 -1.52
CA CYS A 93 12.81 -1.65 -0.63
C CYS A 93 11.43 -2.16 -0.20
N TYR A 94 10.57 -1.24 0.26
CA TYR A 94 9.22 -1.60 0.69
C TYR A 94 8.34 -2.05 -0.48
N SER A 95 8.51 -1.47 -1.67
CA SER A 95 7.81 -1.91 -2.88
C SER A 95 8.19 -3.35 -3.25
N ILE A 96 9.48 -3.69 -3.17
CA ILE A 96 9.95 -5.06 -3.43
C ILE A 96 9.33 -6.04 -2.42
N ILE A 97 9.39 -5.71 -1.12
CA ILE A 97 8.82 -6.58 -0.07
C ILE A 97 7.30 -6.70 -0.25
N PHE A 98 6.61 -5.62 -0.62
CA PHE A 98 5.18 -5.62 -0.88
C PHE A 98 4.81 -6.52 -2.07
N VAL A 99 5.54 -6.44 -3.16
CA VAL A 99 5.35 -7.32 -4.33
C VAL A 99 5.61 -8.78 -3.96
N LEU A 100 6.71 -9.07 -3.24
CA LEU A 100 7.02 -10.43 -2.78
C LEU A 100 5.95 -10.97 -1.83
N GLY A 101 5.43 -10.16 -0.92
CA GLY A 101 4.31 -10.53 -0.04
C GLY A 101 3.04 -10.89 -0.82
N ASN A 102 2.69 -10.10 -1.85
CA ASN A 102 1.56 -10.40 -2.75
C ASN A 102 1.83 -11.66 -3.58
N LEU A 103 3.07 -11.90 -4.01
CA LEU A 103 3.45 -13.12 -4.72
C LEU A 103 3.26 -14.36 -3.85
N VAL A 104 3.75 -14.32 -2.60
CA VAL A 104 3.53 -15.41 -1.64
C VAL A 104 2.04 -15.63 -1.38
N MET A 105 1.27 -14.55 -1.26
CA MET A 105 -0.18 -14.62 -1.07
C MET A 105 -0.90 -15.28 -2.26
N ALA A 106 -0.52 -14.89 -3.49
CA ALA A 106 -1.15 -15.41 -4.72
C ALA A 106 -0.79 -16.87 -5.01
N LEU A 107 0.37 -17.34 -4.55
CA LEU A 107 0.85 -18.71 -4.75
C LEU A 107 0.65 -19.61 -3.51
N ALA A 108 -0.04 -19.11 -2.48
CA ALA A 108 -0.13 -19.80 -1.20
C ALA A 108 -0.92 -21.13 -1.30
N PRO A 109 -0.31 -22.28 -1.03
CA PRO A 109 -0.96 -23.58 -1.12
C PRO A 109 -1.76 -23.94 0.14
N ASN A 110 -1.65 -23.16 1.21
CA ASN A 110 -2.24 -23.47 2.51
C ASN A 110 -2.38 -22.20 3.38
N PHE A 111 -3.11 -22.35 4.48
CA PHE A 111 -3.34 -21.28 5.45
C PHE A 111 -2.06 -20.67 6.02
N GLN A 112 -1.03 -21.49 6.31
CA GLN A 112 0.22 -20.98 6.90
C GLN A 112 0.96 -20.04 5.93
N ALA A 113 1.00 -20.35 4.65
CA ALA A 113 1.61 -19.48 3.64
C ALA A 113 0.84 -18.16 3.51
N LEU A 114 -0.50 -18.22 3.53
CA LEU A 114 -1.34 -17.02 3.57
C LEU A 114 -1.06 -16.19 4.84
N PHE A 115 -0.98 -16.82 5.99
CA PHE A 115 -0.73 -16.15 7.26
C PHE A 115 0.63 -15.43 7.27
N ILE A 116 1.69 -16.07 6.77
CA ILE A 116 3.02 -15.47 6.63
C ILE A 116 2.97 -14.30 5.64
N SER A 117 2.28 -14.45 4.51
CA SER A 117 2.14 -13.35 3.54
C SER A 117 1.47 -12.12 4.15
N ARG A 118 0.46 -12.32 5.02
CA ARG A 118 -0.23 -11.24 5.73
C ARG A 118 0.67 -10.51 6.73
N ILE A 119 1.56 -11.25 7.42
CA ILE A 119 2.59 -10.65 8.28
C ILE A 119 3.55 -9.78 7.44
N VAL A 120 4.04 -10.31 6.33
CA VAL A 120 4.96 -9.58 5.44
C VAL A 120 4.30 -8.32 4.88
N LEU A 121 3.09 -8.45 4.34
CA LEU A 121 2.32 -7.33 3.78
C LEU A 121 1.98 -6.28 4.83
N GLY A 122 1.47 -6.70 6.00
CA GLY A 122 1.18 -5.79 7.10
C GLY A 122 2.40 -5.03 7.59
N SER A 123 3.58 -5.66 7.57
CA SER A 123 4.81 -5.01 8.04
C SER A 123 5.25 -3.82 7.19
N VAL A 124 5.00 -3.83 5.87
CA VAL A 124 5.52 -2.79 4.97
C VAL A 124 4.46 -1.85 4.39
N SER A 125 3.18 -2.26 4.32
CA SER A 125 2.14 -1.50 3.62
C SER A 125 1.96 -0.08 4.16
N GLY A 126 1.87 0.08 5.47
CA GLY A 126 1.73 1.39 6.10
C GLY A 126 2.96 2.27 5.93
N ALA A 127 4.16 1.68 6.06
CA ALA A 127 5.42 2.40 5.87
C ALA A 127 5.62 2.81 4.40
N LEU A 128 5.24 1.96 3.45
CA LEU A 128 5.30 2.26 2.02
C LEU A 128 4.39 3.44 1.66
N LEU A 129 3.15 3.43 2.15
CA LEU A 129 2.22 4.54 1.96
C LEU A 129 2.75 5.83 2.60
N ALA A 130 3.24 5.75 3.85
CA ALA A 130 3.80 6.89 4.56
C ALA A 130 4.99 7.51 3.83
N VAL A 131 5.93 6.70 3.34
CA VAL A 131 7.08 7.17 2.55
C VAL A 131 6.60 7.80 1.24
N GLY A 132 5.66 7.16 0.52
CA GLY A 132 5.08 7.70 -0.72
C GLY A 132 4.47 9.09 -0.51
N VAL A 133 3.68 9.28 0.51
CA VAL A 133 3.02 10.57 0.83
C VAL A 133 4.02 11.68 1.15
N THR A 134 5.22 11.36 1.66
CA THR A 134 6.25 12.39 1.95
C THR A 134 6.79 13.09 0.70
N TYR A 135 6.56 12.59 -0.50
CA TYR A 135 6.94 13.27 -1.75
C TYR A 135 5.96 14.36 -2.15
N ILE A 136 4.70 14.32 -1.70
CA ILE A 136 3.65 15.26 -2.14
C ILE A 136 4.01 16.72 -1.81
N PRO A 137 4.51 17.09 -0.61
CA PRO A 137 4.89 18.46 -0.30
C PRO A 137 6.09 19.00 -1.12
N GLU A 138 6.84 18.10 -1.75
CA GLU A 138 7.97 18.49 -2.63
C GLU A 138 7.47 18.79 -4.07
N LEU A 139 6.30 18.28 -4.42
CA LEU A 139 5.71 18.39 -5.75
C LEU A 139 4.66 19.50 -5.86
N LEU A 140 4.04 19.88 -4.76
CA LEU A 140 2.87 20.75 -4.72
C LEU A 140 3.04 21.92 -3.74
N SER A 141 2.24 22.97 -3.96
CA SER A 141 2.09 24.06 -3.00
C SER A 141 1.43 23.58 -1.70
N PRO A 142 1.63 24.26 -0.57
CA PRO A 142 1.02 23.87 0.72
C PRO A 142 -0.48 23.71 0.66
N GLN A 143 -1.16 24.54 -0.12
CA GLN A 143 -2.63 24.51 -0.27
C GLN A 143 -3.12 23.27 -1.03
N GLN A 144 -2.32 22.76 -1.98
CA GLN A 144 -2.64 21.58 -2.79
C GLN A 144 -2.19 20.28 -2.12
N THR A 145 -1.20 20.35 -1.25
CA THR A 145 -0.63 19.17 -0.55
C THR A 145 -1.67 18.43 0.26
N SER A 146 -2.48 19.14 1.05
CA SER A 146 -3.51 18.53 1.89
C SER A 146 -4.56 17.78 1.06
N LEU A 147 -5.02 18.39 -0.04
CA LEU A 147 -5.96 17.76 -0.95
C LEU A 147 -5.36 16.50 -1.60
N ALA A 148 -4.11 16.58 -2.08
CA ALA A 148 -3.46 15.45 -2.72
C ALA A 148 -3.27 14.27 -1.76
N ILE A 149 -2.89 14.54 -0.50
CA ILE A 149 -2.83 13.51 0.55
C ILE A 149 -4.20 12.87 0.76
N SER A 150 -5.26 13.69 0.86
CA SER A 150 -6.63 13.19 1.01
C SER A 150 -7.07 12.32 -0.16
N VAL A 151 -6.67 12.64 -1.39
CA VAL A 151 -6.96 11.83 -2.59
C VAL A 151 -6.25 10.48 -2.54
N VAL A 152 -4.99 10.43 -2.09
CA VAL A 152 -4.24 9.17 -1.94
C VAL A 152 -4.92 8.25 -0.91
N TYR A 153 -5.28 8.78 0.27
CA TYR A 153 -6.01 7.99 1.29
C TYR A 153 -7.44 7.68 0.85
N GLY A 154 -8.08 8.57 0.09
CA GLY A 154 -9.37 8.31 -0.53
C GLY A 154 -9.32 7.14 -1.51
N ALA A 155 -8.28 7.06 -2.34
CA ALA A 155 -8.08 5.93 -3.25
C ALA A 155 -7.90 4.59 -2.50
N PHE A 156 -7.17 4.60 -1.39
CA PHE A 156 -7.06 3.44 -0.49
C PHE A 156 -8.44 3.01 0.05
N SER A 157 -9.26 3.96 0.49
CA SER A 157 -10.62 3.68 0.98
C SER A 157 -11.57 3.20 -0.12
N VAL A 158 -11.45 3.75 -1.33
CA VAL A 158 -12.22 3.32 -2.50
C VAL A 158 -11.87 1.88 -2.87
N ALA A 159 -10.60 1.48 -2.77
CA ALA A 159 -10.18 0.10 -2.99
C ALA A 159 -10.94 -0.89 -2.09
N MET A 160 -11.21 -0.53 -0.83
CA MET A 160 -11.96 -1.37 0.09
C MET A 160 -13.33 -1.78 -0.48
N VAL A 161 -14.09 -0.82 -1.02
CA VAL A 161 -15.44 -1.09 -1.56
C VAL A 161 -15.37 -1.91 -2.84
N PHE A 162 -14.49 -1.50 -3.77
CA PHE A 162 -14.38 -2.15 -5.07
C PHE A 162 -13.80 -3.56 -4.97
N VAL A 163 -12.74 -3.73 -4.22
CA VAL A 163 -12.00 -5.00 -4.18
C VAL A 163 -12.73 -6.07 -3.37
N THR A 164 -13.40 -5.71 -2.28
CA THR A 164 -14.22 -6.68 -1.55
C THR A 164 -15.38 -7.19 -2.41
N SER A 165 -16.05 -6.28 -3.16
CA SER A 165 -17.17 -6.66 -4.02
C SER A 165 -16.71 -7.43 -5.26
N ILE A 166 -15.70 -6.95 -5.95
CA ILE A 166 -15.15 -7.61 -7.16
C ILE A 166 -14.45 -8.91 -6.77
N GLY A 167 -13.71 -8.94 -5.67
CA GLY A 167 -13.06 -10.14 -5.15
C GLY A 167 -14.03 -11.25 -4.87
N LYS A 168 -15.17 -10.94 -4.21
CA LYS A 168 -16.25 -11.90 -3.98
C LYS A 168 -16.85 -12.39 -5.29
N PHE A 169 -17.20 -11.49 -6.20
CA PHE A 169 -17.75 -11.86 -7.51
C PHE A 169 -16.81 -12.77 -8.30
N VAL A 170 -15.50 -12.47 -8.30
CA VAL A 170 -14.48 -13.29 -8.97
C VAL A 170 -14.35 -14.66 -8.30
N ALA A 171 -14.34 -14.71 -6.97
CA ALA A 171 -14.27 -15.96 -6.23
C ALA A 171 -15.48 -16.88 -6.49
N ASP A 172 -16.69 -16.29 -6.52
CA ASP A 172 -17.93 -17.02 -6.79
C ASP A 172 -18.04 -17.55 -8.24
N THR A 173 -17.42 -16.86 -9.21
CA THR A 173 -17.58 -17.20 -10.64
C THR A 173 -16.40 -17.96 -11.23
N LEU A 174 -15.21 -17.78 -10.69
CA LEU A 174 -13.95 -18.37 -11.21
C LEU A 174 -13.23 -19.13 -10.10
N ASP A 175 -12.40 -18.43 -9.34
CA ASP A 175 -11.56 -18.95 -8.26
C ASP A 175 -11.01 -17.77 -7.46
N TRP A 176 -10.91 -17.91 -6.13
CA TRP A 176 -10.36 -16.87 -5.28
C TRP A 176 -8.88 -16.55 -5.58
N HIS A 177 -8.11 -17.51 -6.10
CA HIS A 177 -6.74 -17.28 -6.58
C HIS A 177 -6.69 -16.23 -7.69
N VAL A 178 -7.71 -16.17 -8.55
CA VAL A 178 -7.77 -15.17 -9.65
C VAL A 178 -7.84 -13.75 -9.07
N ALA A 179 -8.59 -13.54 -7.99
CA ALA A 179 -8.63 -12.25 -7.31
C ALA A 179 -7.24 -11.87 -6.73
N MET A 180 -6.50 -12.83 -6.18
CA MET A 180 -5.15 -12.61 -5.68
C MET A 180 -4.13 -12.35 -6.80
N TYR A 181 -4.22 -13.06 -7.94
CA TYR A 181 -3.40 -12.74 -9.12
C TYR A 181 -3.68 -11.35 -9.66
N GLY A 182 -4.94 -10.90 -9.61
CA GLY A 182 -5.32 -9.54 -9.98
C GLY A 182 -4.62 -8.50 -9.11
N THR A 183 -4.64 -8.67 -7.80
CA THR A 183 -3.94 -7.76 -6.85
C THR A 183 -2.42 -7.80 -7.02
N LEU A 184 -1.83 -8.97 -7.24
CA LEU A 184 -0.40 -9.13 -7.52
C LEU A 184 0.00 -8.38 -8.80
N THR A 185 -0.73 -8.60 -9.89
CA THR A 185 -0.46 -7.94 -11.18
C THR A 185 -0.50 -6.43 -11.04
N PHE A 186 -1.51 -5.91 -10.35
CA PHE A 186 -1.65 -4.49 -10.10
C PHE A 186 -0.50 -3.95 -9.21
N ALA A 187 -0.11 -4.67 -8.16
CA ALA A 187 1.02 -4.32 -7.31
C ALA A 187 2.34 -4.25 -8.10
N VAL A 188 2.61 -5.24 -8.97
CA VAL A 188 3.81 -5.28 -9.82
C VAL A 188 3.84 -4.09 -10.78
N LEU A 189 2.73 -3.79 -11.44
CA LEU A 189 2.64 -2.67 -12.39
C LEU A 189 2.89 -1.32 -11.71
N ILE A 190 2.28 -1.08 -10.56
CA ILE A 190 2.40 0.20 -9.88
C ILE A 190 3.76 0.35 -9.21
N CYS A 191 4.24 -0.67 -8.48
CA CYS A 191 5.55 -0.63 -7.84
C CYS A 191 6.70 -0.60 -8.86
N GLY A 192 6.51 -1.21 -10.04
CA GLY A 192 7.49 -1.14 -11.14
C GLY A 192 7.53 0.21 -11.86
N ALA A 193 6.46 1.01 -11.76
CA ALA A 193 6.38 2.35 -12.36
C ALA A 193 6.85 3.48 -11.41
N LEU A 194 7.02 3.20 -10.10
CA LEU A 194 7.49 4.14 -9.07
C LEU A 194 8.99 4.29 -9.08
#